data_ab60278a8d876903c8fe09acd1d7a2ea
#
_entry.id   ab60278a8d876903c8fe09acd1d7a2ea
#
_cell.length_a   1.000
_cell.length_b   1.000
_cell.length_c   1.000
_cell.angle_alpha   90.00
_cell.angle_beta   90.00
_cell.angle_gamma   90.00
#
_symmetry.space_group_name_H-M   'P 1'
#
loop_
_entity.id
_entity.type
_entity.pdbx_description
1 polymer ?
#
loop_
_entity_poly.entity_id
_entity_poly.type
_entity_poly.pdbx_seq_one_letter_code
_entity_poly.pdbx_strand_id
1 'polypeptide(L)'
;MVEKGELTVPGIDFELDKLHEECGVFGIYSHKDDVALNTYWGLYALQHRGQESTGIVTTDGSNMQVKKGMGLVADVYKDGVGDLTGHIAIGHVRYSTTGSSMAYNTQPLRVYFDGGNLALSHNGNLTNAAELRSRLTRDGVVFQTTVDTEVVLSLIARSRKEKVEDRVAE
;
A
#
# COMPACT_ATOMS: atom_id res chain seq x y z
N MET A 1 8.53 40.85 -26.39
CA MET A 1 9.12 39.50 -26.29
C MET A 1 10.20 39.60 -25.23
N VAL A 2 10.00 39.01 -24.06
CA VAL A 2 10.99 38.96 -22.99
C VAL A 2 11.52 37.52 -23.01
N GLU A 3 12.81 37.40 -23.39
CA GLU A 3 13.51 36.12 -23.33
C GLU A 3 13.62 35.68 -21.89
N LYS A 4 13.12 34.45 -21.61
CA LYS A 4 13.37 33.75 -20.35
C LYS A 4 14.83 33.29 -20.36
N GLY A 5 15.71 34.02 -19.68
CA GLY A 5 17.07 33.57 -19.40
C GLY A 5 17.04 32.38 -18.45
N GLU A 6 17.44 31.20 -18.93
CA GLU A 6 17.80 30.07 -18.10
C GLU A 6 19.08 30.41 -17.31
N LEU A 7 18.97 30.46 -15.99
CA LEU A 7 20.10 30.52 -15.09
C LEU A 7 20.77 29.13 -15.03
N THR A 8 21.78 28.92 -15.85
CA THR A 8 22.67 27.76 -15.74
C THR A 8 23.86 28.10 -14.87
N VAL A 9 23.98 27.43 -13.73
CA VAL A 9 25.18 27.46 -12.90
C VAL A 9 26.03 26.25 -13.29
N PRO A 10 27.29 26.44 -13.81
CA PRO A 10 28.12 25.33 -14.21
C PRO A 10 28.46 24.42 -13.01
N GLY A 11 28.11 23.13 -13.10
CA GLY A 11 28.45 22.10 -12.12
C GLY A 11 27.38 21.78 -11.08
N ILE A 12 26.20 22.42 -11.16
CA ILE A 12 25.05 22.04 -10.36
C ILE A 12 23.96 21.65 -11.36
N ASP A 13 23.77 20.34 -11.53
CA ASP A 13 22.62 19.78 -12.23
C ASP A 13 21.42 19.99 -11.30
N PHE A 14 20.72 21.12 -11.47
CA PHE A 14 19.37 21.25 -10.92
C PHE A 14 18.45 20.39 -11.78
N GLU A 15 18.57 19.08 -11.76
CA GLU A 15 17.39 18.28 -11.82
C GLU A 15 16.57 18.70 -10.60
N LEU A 16 15.69 19.66 -10.83
CA LEU A 16 14.60 19.95 -9.91
C LEU A 16 14.03 18.57 -9.59
N ASP A 17 14.24 18.18 -8.34
CA ASP A 17 13.65 16.97 -7.78
C ASP A 17 12.15 17.04 -8.13
N LYS A 18 11.81 16.44 -9.29
CA LYS A 18 10.44 16.41 -9.75
C LYS A 18 9.74 15.68 -8.65
N LEU A 19 8.81 16.36 -7.97
CA LEU A 19 7.93 15.74 -7.00
C LEU A 19 7.44 14.44 -7.63
N HIS A 20 8.12 13.33 -7.31
CA HIS A 20 7.72 12.02 -7.76
C HIS A 20 6.42 11.72 -7.05
N GLU A 21 5.36 11.56 -7.84
CA GLU A 21 4.11 11.05 -7.31
C GLU A 21 4.38 9.67 -6.74
N GLU A 22 4.21 9.53 -5.45
CA GLU A 22 4.44 8.30 -4.72
C GLU A 22 3.14 7.87 -4.09
N CYS A 23 2.98 6.54 -3.88
CA CYS A 23 1.81 5.99 -3.20
C CYS A 23 1.47 6.73 -1.91
N GLY A 24 0.22 6.66 -1.48
CA GLY A 24 -0.23 7.14 -0.18
C GLY A 24 -0.74 6.00 0.68
N VAL A 25 -0.41 6.03 1.97
CA VAL A 25 -0.93 5.10 2.97
C VAL A 25 -1.69 5.87 4.05
N PHE A 26 -2.75 5.28 4.58
CA PHE A 26 -3.55 5.82 5.67
C PHE A 26 -3.86 4.72 6.65
N GLY A 27 -3.83 5.03 7.96
CA GLY A 27 -4.19 4.09 9.00
C GLY A 27 -4.94 4.78 10.13
N ILE A 28 -5.97 4.12 10.68
CA ILE A 28 -6.77 4.64 11.78
C ILE A 28 -7.19 3.51 12.72
N TYR A 29 -7.22 3.83 14.01
CA TYR A 29 -7.83 3.05 15.07
C TYR A 29 -8.82 3.92 15.83
N SER A 30 -10.07 3.50 15.90
CA SER A 30 -11.11 4.19 16.68
C SER A 30 -12.24 3.24 17.05
N HIS A 31 -12.73 3.35 18.27
CA HIS A 31 -13.98 2.69 18.70
C HIS A 31 -15.21 3.58 18.60
N LYS A 32 -15.04 4.85 18.25
CA LYS A 32 -16.11 5.86 18.23
C LYS A 32 -16.49 6.30 16.84
N ASP A 33 -15.55 6.26 15.91
CA ASP A 33 -15.69 6.78 14.55
C ASP A 33 -15.86 5.67 13.55
N ASP A 34 -16.49 5.98 12.42
CA ASP A 34 -16.50 5.11 11.25
C ASP A 34 -15.09 5.10 10.60
N VAL A 35 -14.31 4.07 10.93
CA VAL A 35 -12.92 3.97 10.46
C VAL A 35 -12.85 3.78 8.95
N ALA A 36 -13.84 3.13 8.33
CA ALA A 36 -13.89 2.94 6.89
C ALA A 36 -14.11 4.26 6.16
N LEU A 37 -15.09 5.05 6.62
CA LEU A 37 -15.40 6.35 6.04
C LEU A 37 -14.23 7.34 6.25
N ASN A 38 -13.63 7.35 7.43
CA ASN A 38 -12.46 8.19 7.70
C ASN A 38 -11.27 7.79 6.82
N THR A 39 -11.08 6.48 6.58
CA THR A 39 -10.03 6.01 5.66
C THR A 39 -10.33 6.43 4.23
N TYR A 40 -11.58 6.34 3.77
CA TYR A 40 -11.99 6.88 2.47
C TYR A 40 -11.59 8.34 2.31
N TRP A 41 -11.94 9.21 3.28
CA TRP A 41 -11.57 10.62 3.22
C TRP A 41 -10.07 10.87 3.28
N GLY A 42 -9.36 10.07 4.08
CA GLY A 42 -7.88 10.10 4.12
C GLY A 42 -7.26 9.76 2.77
N LEU A 43 -7.74 8.70 2.12
CA LEU A 43 -7.28 8.31 0.78
C LEU A 43 -7.69 9.31 -0.30
N TYR A 44 -8.87 9.89 -0.20
CA TYR A 44 -9.32 10.95 -1.10
C TYR A 44 -8.39 12.18 -1.03
N ALA A 45 -8.00 12.58 0.17
CA ALA A 45 -7.01 13.65 0.38
C ALA A 45 -5.62 13.28 -0.17
N LEU A 46 -5.25 12.00 -0.16
CA LEU A 46 -3.99 11.48 -0.70
C LEU A 46 -4.07 11.13 -2.20
N GLN A 47 -5.20 11.34 -2.87
CA GLN A 47 -5.42 10.93 -4.26
C GLN A 47 -4.38 11.49 -5.23
N HIS A 48 -3.84 12.69 -4.96
CA HIS A 48 -2.78 13.30 -5.76
C HIS A 48 -1.48 12.49 -5.76
N ARG A 49 -1.29 11.57 -4.79
CA ARG A 49 -0.12 10.69 -4.68
C ARG A 49 -0.29 9.36 -5.42
N GLY A 50 -1.53 8.96 -5.75
CA GLY A 50 -1.76 7.69 -6.43
C GLY A 50 -3.13 7.64 -7.10
N GLN A 51 -3.15 7.40 -8.42
CA GLN A 51 -4.37 7.45 -9.24
C GLN A 51 -4.66 6.13 -9.96
N GLU A 52 -3.81 5.12 -9.77
CA GLU A 52 -3.92 3.84 -10.47
C GLU A 52 -4.91 2.90 -9.81
N SER A 53 -4.80 2.76 -8.51
CA SER A 53 -5.67 1.87 -7.74
C SER A 53 -5.76 2.31 -6.29
N THR A 54 -6.81 1.85 -5.61
CA THR A 54 -7.03 2.13 -4.19
C THR A 54 -7.62 0.94 -3.48
N GLY A 55 -7.41 0.86 -2.17
CA GLY A 55 -7.99 -0.18 -1.35
C GLY A 55 -8.08 0.21 0.12
N ILE A 56 -9.07 -0.37 0.79
CA ILE A 56 -9.30 -0.27 2.23
C ILE A 56 -9.45 -1.67 2.79
N VAL A 57 -8.80 -1.92 3.90
CA VAL A 57 -9.01 -3.09 4.75
C VAL A 57 -9.46 -2.60 6.11
N THR A 58 -10.50 -3.23 6.66
CA THR A 58 -10.96 -2.98 8.02
C THR A 58 -10.96 -4.27 8.84
N THR A 59 -10.87 -4.13 10.17
CA THR A 59 -11.02 -5.28 11.08
C THR A 59 -11.58 -4.87 12.43
N ASP A 60 -12.32 -5.80 13.03
CA ASP A 60 -12.78 -5.76 14.41
C ASP A 60 -11.88 -6.59 15.36
N GLY A 61 -10.75 -7.09 14.84
CA GLY A 61 -9.84 -8.00 15.55
C GLY A 61 -10.13 -9.47 15.31
N SER A 62 -11.34 -9.84 14.85
CA SER A 62 -11.74 -11.20 14.53
C SER A 62 -11.97 -11.38 13.02
N ASN A 63 -12.67 -10.44 12.42
CA ASN A 63 -13.00 -10.43 11.01
C ASN A 63 -12.22 -9.34 10.29
N MET A 64 -11.84 -9.62 9.06
CA MET A 64 -11.13 -8.67 8.20
C MET A 64 -11.86 -8.55 6.86
N GLN A 65 -12.27 -7.34 6.52
CA GLN A 65 -12.98 -7.03 5.28
C GLN A 65 -12.08 -6.21 4.37
N VAL A 66 -12.25 -6.42 3.07
CA VAL A 66 -11.42 -5.79 2.03
C VAL A 66 -12.31 -5.28 0.91
N LYS A 67 -12.13 -4.01 0.54
CA LYS A 67 -12.68 -3.44 -0.70
C LYS A 67 -11.55 -2.70 -1.41
N LYS A 68 -11.26 -3.09 -2.64
CA LYS A 68 -10.20 -2.48 -3.44
C LYS A 68 -10.51 -2.58 -4.92
N GLY A 69 -9.94 -1.68 -5.72
CA GLY A 69 -10.16 -1.64 -7.17
C GLY A 69 -9.16 -0.76 -7.89
N MET A 70 -9.20 -0.88 -9.21
CA MET A 70 -8.47 0.00 -10.11
C MET A 70 -9.23 1.31 -10.27
N GLY A 71 -8.52 2.42 -10.40
CA GLY A 71 -9.07 3.75 -10.59
C GLY A 71 -8.97 4.64 -9.35
N LEU A 72 -9.64 5.79 -9.43
CA LEU A 72 -9.65 6.79 -8.39
C LEU A 72 -10.47 6.35 -7.16
N VAL A 73 -10.17 6.94 -6.01
CA VAL A 73 -10.89 6.66 -4.76
C VAL A 73 -12.41 6.87 -4.95
N ALA A 74 -12.82 7.98 -5.57
CA ALA A 74 -14.23 8.25 -5.82
C ALA A 74 -14.90 7.21 -6.72
N ASP A 75 -14.18 6.65 -7.68
CA ASP A 75 -14.72 5.66 -8.62
C ASP A 75 -14.90 4.29 -7.95
N VAL A 76 -13.88 3.84 -7.22
CA VAL A 76 -13.90 2.54 -6.52
C VAL A 76 -14.94 2.51 -5.41
N TYR A 77 -15.16 3.63 -4.74
CA TYR A 77 -16.12 3.76 -3.64
C TYR A 77 -17.37 4.57 -3.99
N LYS A 78 -17.74 4.66 -5.29
CA LYS A 78 -18.92 5.40 -5.76
C LYS A 78 -20.24 5.00 -5.07
N ASP A 79 -20.36 3.73 -4.67
CA ASP A 79 -21.49 3.18 -3.94
C ASP A 79 -21.26 3.18 -2.42
N GLY A 80 -20.32 4.00 -1.94
CA GLY A 80 -19.88 4.07 -0.54
C GLY A 80 -18.84 3.01 -0.17
N VAL A 81 -18.45 3.03 1.09
CA VAL A 81 -17.46 2.08 1.65
C VAL A 81 -18.05 0.68 1.87
N GLY A 82 -19.39 0.54 1.76
CA GLY A 82 -20.08 -0.73 1.83
C GLY A 82 -20.03 -1.36 3.24
N ASP A 83 -19.79 -2.67 3.28
CA ASP A 83 -19.80 -3.48 4.51
C ASP A 83 -18.48 -3.42 5.29
N LEU A 84 -17.61 -2.47 4.99
CA LEU A 84 -16.35 -2.29 5.72
C LEU A 84 -16.63 -1.79 7.13
N THR A 85 -16.55 -2.67 8.10
CA THR A 85 -16.83 -2.39 9.52
C THR A 85 -15.63 -2.75 10.39
N GLY A 86 -15.60 -2.24 11.62
CA GLY A 86 -14.54 -2.52 12.57
C GLY A 86 -14.07 -1.26 13.29
N HIS A 87 -12.96 -1.38 13.98
CA HIS A 87 -12.35 -0.28 14.73
C HIS A 87 -10.89 0.00 14.34
N ILE A 88 -10.37 -0.78 13.38
CA ILE A 88 -9.07 -0.56 12.73
C ILE A 88 -9.30 -0.52 11.23
N ALA A 89 -8.67 0.43 10.54
CA ALA A 89 -8.61 0.44 9.09
C ALA A 89 -7.22 0.85 8.59
N ILE A 90 -6.82 0.25 7.47
CA ILE A 90 -5.67 0.69 6.67
C ILE A 90 -6.11 0.89 5.23
N GLY A 91 -5.55 1.89 4.59
CA GLY A 91 -5.85 2.23 3.21
C GLY A 91 -4.61 2.54 2.39
N HIS A 92 -4.75 2.42 1.08
CA HIS A 92 -3.68 2.68 0.13
C HIS A 92 -4.22 3.32 -1.16
N VAL A 93 -3.50 4.30 -1.68
CA VAL A 93 -3.60 4.77 -3.08
C VAL A 93 -2.28 4.48 -3.78
N ARG A 94 -2.37 3.86 -4.95
CA ARG A 94 -1.20 3.40 -5.68
C ARG A 94 -0.88 4.32 -6.85
N TYR A 95 0.41 4.64 -6.97
CA TYR A 95 1.03 5.13 -8.18
C TYR A 95 2.06 4.10 -8.66
N SER A 96 2.03 3.71 -9.93
CA SER A 96 3.07 2.83 -10.45
C SER A 96 4.01 3.60 -11.36
N THR A 97 5.29 3.58 -11.00
CA THR A 97 6.37 4.18 -11.80
C THR A 97 6.91 3.21 -12.85
N THR A 98 6.72 1.91 -12.65
CA THR A 98 7.27 0.86 -13.51
C THR A 98 6.36 -0.36 -13.53
N GLY A 99 6.09 -0.90 -14.71
CA GLY A 99 5.35 -2.15 -14.89
C GLY A 99 3.89 -1.97 -15.29
N SER A 100 3.26 -3.06 -15.69
CA SER A 100 1.84 -3.08 -16.04
C SER A 100 0.98 -2.86 -14.80
N SER A 101 0.01 -1.97 -14.94
CA SER A 101 -1.04 -1.73 -13.95
C SER A 101 -1.91 -2.98 -13.83
N MET A 102 -1.71 -3.76 -12.77
CA MET A 102 -2.39 -5.05 -12.56
C MET A 102 -3.21 -5.02 -11.29
N ALA A 103 -4.48 -5.41 -11.40
CA ALA A 103 -5.42 -5.40 -10.29
C ALA A 103 -4.95 -6.23 -9.07
N TYR A 104 -4.20 -7.32 -9.30
CA TYR A 104 -3.65 -8.13 -8.22
C TYR A 104 -2.58 -7.41 -7.39
N ASN A 105 -1.99 -6.33 -7.92
CA ASN A 105 -1.02 -5.48 -7.22
C ASN A 105 -1.65 -4.40 -6.33
N THR A 106 -2.98 -4.28 -6.36
CA THR A 106 -3.71 -3.31 -5.54
C THR A 106 -3.54 -3.62 -4.06
N GLN A 107 -3.10 -2.63 -3.30
CA GLN A 107 -2.94 -2.73 -1.85
C GLN A 107 -4.16 -2.12 -1.11
N PRO A 108 -4.41 -2.50 0.17
CA PRO A 108 -3.60 -3.38 1.00
C PRO A 108 -3.59 -4.82 0.49
N LEU A 109 -2.48 -5.52 0.68
CA LEU A 109 -2.44 -6.96 0.51
C LEU A 109 -2.93 -7.65 1.79
N ARG A 110 -3.75 -8.67 1.63
CA ARG A 110 -4.23 -9.51 2.73
C ARG A 110 -3.80 -10.95 2.51
N VAL A 111 -3.29 -11.57 3.55
CA VAL A 111 -2.98 -13.00 3.58
C VAL A 111 -3.65 -13.66 4.78
N TYR A 112 -3.94 -14.93 4.64
CA TYR A 112 -4.36 -15.80 5.73
C TYR A 112 -3.25 -16.81 6.00
N PHE A 113 -2.87 -16.95 7.26
CA PHE A 113 -1.82 -17.87 7.70
C PHE A 113 -2.20 -18.46 9.07
N ASP A 114 -1.35 -19.32 9.63
CA ASP A 114 -1.63 -19.99 10.91
C ASP A 114 -1.87 -19.00 12.09
N GLY A 115 -1.22 -17.84 12.05
CA GLY A 115 -1.45 -16.75 13.02
C GLY A 115 -2.72 -15.92 12.78
N GLY A 116 -3.58 -16.25 11.80
CA GLY A 116 -4.80 -15.53 11.47
C GLY A 116 -4.73 -14.73 10.19
N ASN A 117 -5.40 -13.57 10.17
CA ASN A 117 -5.37 -12.64 9.05
C ASN A 117 -4.28 -11.56 9.27
N LEU A 118 -3.56 -11.24 8.21
CA LEU A 118 -2.61 -10.14 8.17
C LEU A 118 -2.88 -9.29 6.94
N ALA A 119 -2.94 -7.97 7.10
CA ALA A 119 -3.01 -7.03 5.99
C ALA A 119 -1.87 -6.00 6.09
N LEU A 120 -1.31 -5.64 4.94
CA LEU A 120 -0.20 -4.71 4.84
C LEU A 120 -0.41 -3.71 3.70
N SER A 121 -0.15 -2.44 4.00
CA SER A 121 0.04 -1.36 3.02
C SER A 121 1.47 -0.86 3.12
N HIS A 122 2.12 -0.66 1.98
CA HIS A 122 3.50 -0.22 1.92
C HIS A 122 3.65 0.91 0.89
N ASN A 123 4.25 1.99 1.32
CA ASN A 123 4.73 3.06 0.44
C ASN A 123 6.26 3.08 0.53
N GLY A 124 6.92 2.58 -0.48
CA GLY A 124 8.36 2.45 -0.55
C GLY A 124 8.80 1.37 -1.53
N ASN A 125 10.07 1.06 -1.51
CA ASN A 125 10.67 0.04 -2.38
C ASN A 125 11.77 -0.70 -1.63
N LEU A 126 11.65 -2.02 -1.50
CA LEU A 126 12.72 -2.87 -0.95
C LEU A 126 13.84 -3.01 -1.97
N THR A 127 15.02 -2.53 -1.63
CA THR A 127 16.20 -2.59 -2.52
C THR A 127 16.64 -4.02 -2.83
N ASN A 128 16.40 -4.97 -1.94
CA ASN A 128 16.74 -6.40 -2.07
C ASN A 128 15.53 -7.30 -2.33
N ALA A 129 14.39 -6.75 -2.77
CA ALA A 129 13.15 -7.52 -3.00
C ALA A 129 13.35 -8.72 -3.93
N ALA A 130 14.10 -8.56 -5.02
CA ALA A 130 14.36 -9.62 -5.99
C ALA A 130 15.12 -10.80 -5.39
N GLU A 131 16.15 -10.53 -4.58
CA GLU A 131 16.93 -11.55 -3.88
C GLU A 131 16.07 -12.30 -2.87
N LEU A 132 15.33 -11.56 -2.03
CA LEU A 132 14.43 -12.15 -1.03
C LEU A 132 13.34 -13.00 -1.68
N ARG A 133 12.72 -12.50 -2.77
CA ARG A 133 11.72 -13.23 -3.55
C ARG A 133 12.28 -14.54 -4.09
N SER A 134 13.48 -14.52 -4.70
CA SER A 134 14.15 -15.71 -5.21
C SER A 134 14.42 -16.73 -4.11
N ARG A 135 14.88 -16.30 -2.93
CA ARG A 135 15.11 -17.16 -1.78
C ARG A 135 13.82 -17.81 -1.29
N LEU A 136 12.77 -17.01 -1.07
CA LEU A 136 11.47 -17.47 -0.60
C LEU A 136 10.81 -18.43 -1.60
N THR A 137 10.94 -18.19 -2.91
CA THR A 137 10.44 -19.11 -3.94
C THR A 137 11.14 -20.48 -3.88
N ARG A 138 12.46 -20.51 -3.66
CA ARG A 138 13.19 -21.77 -3.45
C ARG A 138 12.73 -22.49 -2.18
N ASP A 139 12.32 -21.73 -1.17
CA ASP A 139 11.75 -22.26 0.08
C ASP A 139 10.26 -22.65 -0.05
N GLY A 140 9.69 -22.61 -1.25
CA GLY A 140 8.33 -23.07 -1.55
C GLY A 140 7.25 -21.99 -1.39
N VAL A 141 7.60 -20.71 -1.22
CA VAL A 141 6.60 -19.63 -1.18
C VAL A 141 6.07 -19.38 -2.58
N VAL A 142 4.76 -19.35 -2.70
CA VAL A 142 4.04 -19.02 -3.94
C VAL A 142 3.60 -17.55 -3.86
N PHE A 143 4.07 -16.74 -4.79
CA PHE A 143 3.70 -15.34 -4.90
C PHE A 143 2.53 -15.14 -5.87
N GLN A 144 1.58 -14.30 -5.52
CA GLN A 144 0.41 -13.96 -6.32
C GLN A 144 0.52 -12.58 -6.98
N THR A 145 1.44 -11.74 -6.50
CA THR A 145 1.66 -10.38 -6.96
C THR A 145 3.11 -10.16 -7.38
N THR A 146 3.38 -9.05 -8.02
CA THR A 146 4.74 -8.65 -8.37
C THR A 146 5.34 -7.60 -7.43
N VAL A 147 4.54 -7.09 -6.48
CA VAL A 147 4.99 -6.04 -5.54
C VAL A 147 5.87 -6.61 -4.43
N ASP A 148 6.80 -5.81 -3.97
CA ASP A 148 7.71 -6.14 -2.87
C ASP A 148 7.00 -6.28 -1.52
N THR A 149 5.86 -5.62 -1.35
CA THR A 149 4.99 -5.76 -0.17
C THR A 149 4.64 -7.22 0.15
N GLU A 150 4.45 -8.07 -0.88
CA GLU A 150 4.17 -9.48 -0.69
C GLU A 150 5.37 -10.25 -0.12
N VAL A 151 6.59 -9.80 -0.43
CA VAL A 151 7.82 -10.35 0.17
C VAL A 151 7.82 -10.07 1.67
N VAL A 152 7.51 -8.83 2.09
CA VAL A 152 7.39 -8.46 3.51
C VAL A 152 6.32 -9.29 4.21
N LEU A 153 5.13 -9.40 3.62
CA LEU A 153 4.05 -10.23 4.16
C LEU A 153 4.48 -11.68 4.36
N SER A 154 5.20 -12.25 3.38
CA SER A 154 5.69 -13.62 3.44
C SER A 154 6.71 -13.82 4.56
N LEU A 155 7.59 -12.86 4.80
CA LEU A 155 8.56 -12.91 5.91
C LEU A 155 7.83 -12.84 7.26
N ILE A 156 6.91 -11.90 7.45
CA ILE A 156 6.13 -11.75 8.68
C ILE A 156 5.31 -13.03 8.97
N ALA A 157 4.63 -13.57 7.95
CA ALA A 157 3.83 -14.79 8.11
C ALA A 157 4.68 -16.02 8.48
N ARG A 158 5.93 -16.09 8.06
CA ARG A 158 6.87 -17.20 8.35
C ARG A 158 7.59 -17.06 9.70
N SER A 159 7.58 -15.87 10.30
CA SER A 159 8.15 -15.67 11.62
C SER A 159 7.43 -16.54 12.66
N ARG A 160 8.19 -17.09 13.60
CA ARG A 160 7.67 -17.92 14.69
C ARG A 160 7.38 -17.15 15.97
N LYS A 161 7.55 -15.83 15.94
CA LYS A 161 7.19 -14.97 17.07
C LYS A 161 5.67 -14.97 17.26
N GLU A 162 5.21 -14.83 18.50
CA GLU A 162 3.78 -14.82 18.82
C GLU A 162 3.13 -13.50 18.42
N LYS A 163 3.75 -12.37 18.78
CA LYS A 163 3.21 -11.05 18.55
C LYS A 163 3.61 -10.52 17.17
N VAL A 164 2.68 -9.81 16.54
CA VAL A 164 2.90 -9.25 15.20
C VAL A 164 4.02 -8.20 15.18
N GLU A 165 4.14 -7.38 16.22
CA GLU A 165 5.22 -6.41 16.36
C GLU A 165 6.60 -7.07 16.43
N ASP A 166 6.72 -8.21 17.09
CA ASP A 166 7.97 -8.97 17.17
C ASP A 166 8.31 -9.65 15.83
N ARG A 167 7.26 -10.03 15.05
CA ARG A 167 7.44 -10.58 13.70
C ARG A 167 7.94 -9.54 12.72
N VAL A 168 7.48 -8.30 12.88
CA VAL A 168 7.89 -7.16 12.04
C VAL A 168 9.31 -6.70 12.40
N ALA A 169 9.72 -6.87 13.67
CA ALA A 169 11.05 -6.47 14.14
C ALA A 169 12.17 -7.50 13.83
N GLU A 170 11.82 -8.73 13.44
CA GLU A 170 12.75 -9.81 13.11
C GLU A 170 13.40 -9.63 11.73
#